data_54ee661adbcfaca4943dbcce111880d3
#
_entry.id   54ee661adbcfaca4943dbcce111880d3
#
_cell.length_a   1.000
_cell.length_b   1.000
_cell.length_c   1.000
_cell.angle_alpha   90.00
_cell.angle_beta   90.00
_cell.angle_gamma   90.00
#
_symmetry.space_group_name_H-M   'P 1'
#
loop_
_entity.id
_entity.type
_entity.pdbx_description
1 polymer ?
#
loop_
_entity_poly.entity_id
_entity_poly.type
_entity_poly.pdbx_seq_one_letter_code
_entity_poly.pdbx_strand_id
1 'polypeptide(L)'
;MLALLALVALASADQVPPEVGGLQGCWKVSGQVLGKDATSVARGEWHLGHRYFMLHLRSVVQKNPYEASLIYGAGDKPGSINSFWMDSFGGAFSTSGKGAATRDGFEIVYTYPDSAYTNHFTRSPKGWHWTILEEVPGKPKKVFAEYKLAPAGCKGIKFDF
;
A
#
# COMPACT_ATOMS: atom_id res chain seq x y z
N MET A 1 23.70 33.23 -23.30
CA MET A 1 22.73 32.10 -23.37
C MET A 1 23.23 31.01 -22.43
N LEU A 2 22.65 30.91 -21.22
CA LEU A 2 22.94 29.83 -20.30
C LEU A 2 22.00 28.64 -20.63
N ALA A 3 22.58 27.54 -21.06
CA ALA A 3 21.83 26.30 -21.25
C ALA A 3 21.55 25.68 -19.87
N LEU A 4 20.30 25.65 -19.48
CA LEU A 4 19.82 24.90 -18.29
C LEU A 4 19.88 23.40 -18.63
N LEU A 5 20.87 22.69 -18.16
CA LEU A 5 20.90 21.22 -18.18
C LEU A 5 19.88 20.72 -17.16
N ALA A 6 18.73 20.27 -17.65
CA ALA A 6 17.79 19.51 -16.82
C ALA A 6 18.41 18.13 -16.51
N LEU A 7 18.82 17.93 -15.28
CA LEU A 7 19.24 16.61 -14.77
C LEU A 7 17.98 15.75 -14.66
N VAL A 8 17.71 14.91 -15.66
CA VAL A 8 16.71 13.85 -15.55
C VAL A 8 17.34 12.78 -14.65
N ALA A 9 16.89 12.69 -13.39
CA ALA A 9 17.24 11.59 -12.52
C ALA A 9 16.65 10.30 -13.12
N LEU A 10 17.50 9.46 -13.71
CA LEU A 10 17.13 8.11 -14.12
C LEU A 10 16.81 7.32 -12.84
N ALA A 11 15.54 6.96 -12.67
CA ALA A 11 15.14 6.06 -11.58
C ALA A 11 15.90 4.74 -11.74
N SER A 12 16.70 4.38 -10.73
CA SER A 12 17.42 3.10 -10.69
C SER A 12 16.38 1.97 -10.51
N ALA A 13 16.55 0.87 -11.25
CA ALA A 13 15.70 -0.32 -11.08
C ALA A 13 15.81 -0.94 -9.68
N ASP A 14 16.85 -0.57 -8.91
CA ASP A 14 17.12 -1.10 -7.57
C ASP A 14 16.44 -0.34 -6.43
N GLN A 15 15.60 0.64 -6.73
CA GLN A 15 14.96 1.48 -5.72
C GLN A 15 13.45 1.35 -5.76
N VAL A 16 12.84 1.26 -4.57
CA VAL A 16 11.38 1.37 -4.42
C VAL A 16 10.94 2.72 -5.00
N PRO A 17 9.92 2.76 -5.86
CA PRO A 17 9.43 4.02 -6.42
C PRO A 17 9.09 5.05 -5.34
N PRO A 18 9.44 6.33 -5.53
CA PRO A 18 9.21 7.39 -4.54
C PRO A 18 7.73 7.61 -4.20
N GLU A 19 6.82 7.20 -5.08
CA GLU A 19 5.38 7.25 -4.86
C GLU A 19 4.98 6.42 -3.63
N VAL A 20 5.58 5.23 -3.45
CA VAL A 20 5.35 4.37 -2.27
C VAL A 20 5.84 5.06 -1.00
N GLY A 21 6.99 5.72 -1.06
CA GLY A 21 7.55 6.50 0.07
C GLY A 21 6.65 7.63 0.55
N GLY A 22 5.72 8.09 -0.28
CA GLY A 22 4.71 9.07 0.11
C GLY A 22 3.75 8.59 1.21
N LEU A 23 3.72 7.28 1.50
CA LEU A 23 2.99 6.70 2.64
C LEU A 23 3.78 6.74 3.96
N GLN A 24 5.00 7.30 3.98
CA GLN A 24 5.79 7.43 5.21
C GLN A 24 5.05 8.25 6.27
N GLY A 25 5.07 7.76 7.52
CA GLY A 25 4.40 8.38 8.66
C GLY A 25 3.21 7.59 9.16
N CYS A 26 2.38 8.25 9.96
CA CYS A 26 1.24 7.62 10.61
C CYS A 26 -0.08 8.17 10.06
N TRP A 27 -1.09 7.30 10.00
CA TRP A 27 -2.34 7.58 9.33
C TRP A 27 -3.54 7.11 10.15
N LYS A 28 -4.58 7.92 10.19
CA LYS A 28 -5.94 7.45 10.48
C LYS A 28 -6.54 6.94 9.19
N VAL A 29 -7.04 5.71 9.23
CA VAL A 29 -7.63 5.03 8.08
C VAL A 29 -9.11 4.85 8.35
N SER A 30 -9.96 5.36 7.48
CA SER A 30 -11.41 5.24 7.58
C SER A 30 -11.99 4.87 6.22
N GLY A 31 -13.01 4.03 6.21
CA GLY A 31 -13.64 3.61 4.97
C GLY A 31 -14.56 2.43 5.16
N GLN A 32 -14.66 1.59 4.13
CA GLN A 32 -15.54 0.43 4.14
C GLN A 32 -14.84 -0.81 3.58
N VAL A 33 -15.18 -1.97 4.13
CA VAL A 33 -14.82 -3.30 3.61
C VAL A 33 -16.10 -4.08 3.37
N LEU A 34 -16.35 -4.50 2.14
CA LEU A 34 -17.60 -5.17 1.73
C LEU A 34 -18.85 -4.41 2.18
N GLY A 35 -18.81 -3.06 2.07
CA GLY A 35 -19.89 -2.18 2.45
C GLY A 35 -20.08 -1.96 3.95
N LYS A 36 -19.21 -2.50 4.81
CA LYS A 36 -19.23 -2.29 6.26
C LYS A 36 -18.18 -1.29 6.67
N ASP A 37 -18.53 -0.36 7.54
CA ASP A 37 -17.59 0.64 8.04
C ASP A 37 -16.38 -0.01 8.71
N ALA A 38 -15.21 0.51 8.38
CA ALA A 38 -13.93 0.06 8.90
C ALA A 38 -13.07 1.26 9.31
N THR A 39 -12.49 1.17 10.49
CA THR A 39 -11.56 2.19 11.01
C THR A 39 -10.29 1.50 11.48
N SER A 40 -9.16 2.05 11.06
CA SER A 40 -7.84 1.52 11.38
C SER A 40 -6.84 2.66 11.61
N VAL A 41 -5.68 2.31 12.13
CA VAL A 41 -4.47 3.14 12.09
C VAL A 41 -3.45 2.46 11.20
N ALA A 42 -2.61 3.25 10.56
CA ALA A 42 -1.52 2.70 9.76
C ALA A 42 -0.22 3.45 10.03
N ARG A 43 0.90 2.79 9.75
CA ARG A 43 2.25 3.35 9.81
C ARG A 43 3.05 2.88 8.62
N GLY A 44 3.60 3.84 7.88
CA GLY A 44 4.52 3.59 6.77
C GLY A 44 5.94 3.95 7.15
N GLU A 45 6.89 3.04 6.93
CA GLU A 45 8.29 3.26 7.27
C GLU A 45 9.25 2.51 6.36
N TRP A 46 10.47 3.06 6.24
CA TRP A 46 11.55 2.45 5.48
C TRP A 46 12.32 1.43 6.30
N HIS A 47 12.73 0.35 5.65
CA HIS A 47 13.51 -0.74 6.24
C HIS A 47 14.74 -1.08 5.39
N LEU A 48 15.71 -1.74 6.01
CA LEU A 48 16.92 -2.28 5.38
C LEU A 48 17.66 -1.25 4.50
N GLY A 49 17.91 -0.05 5.05
CA GLY A 49 18.60 1.02 4.32
C GLY A 49 17.82 1.53 3.11
N HIS A 50 16.52 1.70 3.24
CA HIS A 50 15.57 2.12 2.19
C HIS A 50 15.40 1.11 1.03
N ARG A 51 15.78 -0.16 1.23
CA ARG A 51 15.57 -1.22 0.24
C ARG A 51 14.12 -1.68 0.20
N TYR A 52 13.41 -1.55 1.32
CA TYR A 52 11.98 -1.89 1.45
C TYR A 52 11.23 -0.78 2.15
N PHE A 53 9.99 -0.62 1.74
CA PHE A 53 9.01 0.18 2.46
C PHE A 53 7.95 -0.75 3.04
N MET A 54 7.54 -0.54 4.28
CA MET A 54 6.49 -1.35 4.92
C MET A 54 5.34 -0.45 5.36
N LEU A 55 4.12 -0.85 5.01
CA LEU A 55 2.90 -0.24 5.51
C LEU A 55 2.22 -1.24 6.45
N HIS A 56 2.13 -0.88 7.72
CA HIS A 56 1.43 -1.64 8.72
C HIS A 56 0.05 -1.06 8.94
N LEU A 57 -0.96 -1.90 9.03
CA LEU A 57 -2.35 -1.55 9.28
C LEU A 57 -2.86 -2.32 10.50
N ARG A 58 -3.62 -1.65 11.39
CA ARG A 58 -4.31 -2.27 12.52
C ARG A 58 -5.69 -1.67 12.70
N SER A 59 -6.72 -2.51 12.74
CA SER A 59 -8.09 -2.06 13.05
C SER A 59 -8.19 -1.57 14.50
N VAL A 60 -9.03 -0.56 14.74
CA VAL A 60 -9.19 0.04 16.07
C VAL A 60 -10.20 -0.71 16.97
N VAL A 61 -10.57 -1.94 16.62
CA VAL A 61 -11.40 -2.80 17.46
C VAL A 61 -10.60 -3.33 18.64
N GLN A 62 -11.23 -3.45 19.81
CA GLN A 62 -10.52 -3.84 21.04
C GLN A 62 -10.22 -5.34 21.14
N LYS A 63 -11.03 -6.19 20.51
CA LYS A 63 -10.90 -7.65 20.60
C LYS A 63 -10.56 -8.20 19.21
N ASN A 64 -9.44 -8.94 19.14
CA ASN A 64 -8.93 -9.55 17.92
C ASN A 64 -8.87 -8.55 16.76
N PRO A 65 -8.05 -7.49 16.85
CA PRO A 65 -7.91 -6.51 15.78
C PRO A 65 -7.38 -7.20 14.52
N TYR A 66 -7.92 -6.84 13.36
CA TYR A 66 -7.29 -7.19 12.11
C TYR A 66 -5.99 -6.40 11.98
N GLU A 67 -4.91 -7.08 11.64
CA GLU A 67 -3.61 -6.50 11.36
C GLU A 67 -3.11 -6.99 10.00
N ALA A 68 -2.42 -6.09 9.28
CA ALA A 68 -1.76 -6.43 8.03
C ALA A 68 -0.44 -5.69 7.89
N SER A 69 0.50 -6.33 7.23
CA SER A 69 1.78 -5.74 6.83
C SER A 69 1.97 -5.92 5.33
N LEU A 70 2.11 -4.81 4.64
CA LEU A 70 2.37 -4.76 3.22
C LEU A 70 3.82 -4.33 3.02
N ILE A 71 4.62 -5.18 2.39
CA ILE A 71 6.03 -4.94 2.10
C ILE A 71 6.16 -4.58 0.63
N TYR A 72 6.88 -3.51 0.33
CA TYR A 72 7.14 -3.04 -1.03
C TYR A 72 8.64 -2.98 -1.27
N GLY A 73 9.10 -3.65 -2.30
CA GLY A 73 10.47 -3.63 -2.81
C GLY A 73 10.51 -3.15 -4.26
N ALA A 74 11.70 -2.83 -4.76
CA ALA A 74 11.89 -2.57 -6.18
C ALA A 74 11.55 -3.81 -7.01
N GLY A 75 10.94 -3.60 -8.16
CA GLY A 75 10.72 -4.65 -9.15
C GLY A 75 11.85 -4.73 -10.18
N ASP A 76 11.64 -5.50 -11.22
CA ASP A 76 12.65 -5.82 -12.24
C ASP A 76 12.93 -4.66 -13.22
N LYS A 77 12.08 -3.62 -13.22
CA LYS A 77 12.18 -2.47 -14.11
C LYS A 77 12.01 -1.17 -13.32
N PRO A 78 12.58 -0.05 -13.78
CA PRO A 78 12.33 1.25 -13.17
C PRO A 78 10.82 1.52 -13.00
N GLY A 79 10.42 1.92 -11.80
CA GLY A 79 9.02 2.19 -11.47
C GLY A 79 8.16 0.95 -11.15
N SER A 80 8.66 -0.27 -11.37
CA SER A 80 7.95 -1.49 -10.97
C SER A 80 8.15 -1.82 -9.50
N ILE A 81 7.20 -2.52 -8.91
CA ILE A 81 7.12 -2.85 -7.49
C ILE A 81 6.89 -4.34 -7.33
N ASN A 82 7.73 -4.99 -6.51
CA ASN A 82 7.43 -6.29 -5.94
C ASN A 82 6.88 -6.08 -4.53
N SER A 83 5.83 -6.81 -4.18
CA SER A 83 5.17 -6.65 -2.89
C SER A 83 4.87 -7.99 -2.24
N PHE A 84 4.69 -7.97 -0.92
CA PHE A 84 4.23 -9.11 -0.15
C PHE A 84 3.19 -8.66 0.87
N TRP A 85 2.05 -9.36 0.90
CA TRP A 85 0.95 -9.15 1.83
C TRP A 85 0.97 -10.21 2.92
N MET A 86 0.98 -9.81 4.18
CA MET A 86 0.78 -10.66 5.34
C MET A 86 -0.32 -10.06 6.20
N ASP A 87 -1.15 -10.89 6.80
CA ASP A 87 -2.15 -10.42 7.75
C ASP A 87 -2.46 -11.42 8.86
N SER A 88 -3.30 -10.99 9.80
CA SER A 88 -3.67 -11.76 10.98
C SER A 88 -4.53 -13.00 10.71
N PHE A 89 -4.94 -13.24 9.45
CA PHE A 89 -5.57 -14.51 9.07
C PHE A 89 -4.54 -15.63 8.86
N GLY A 90 -3.25 -15.27 8.77
CA GLY A 90 -2.14 -16.21 8.77
C GLY A 90 -1.59 -16.55 7.39
N GLY A 91 -0.59 -17.42 7.36
CA GLY A 91 0.22 -17.69 6.17
C GLY A 91 -0.55 -18.22 4.95
N ALA A 92 -1.69 -18.86 5.14
CA ALA A 92 -2.53 -19.33 4.04
C ALA A 92 -3.14 -18.19 3.21
N PHE A 93 -3.22 -16.98 3.78
CA PHE A 93 -3.73 -15.77 3.13
C PHE A 93 -2.63 -14.82 2.69
N SER A 94 -1.37 -15.12 3.01
CA SER A 94 -0.22 -14.33 2.57
C SER A 94 0.08 -14.58 1.10
N THR A 95 0.42 -13.53 0.36
CA THR A 95 0.73 -13.66 -1.07
C THR A 95 1.68 -12.57 -1.55
N SER A 96 2.40 -12.87 -2.63
CA SER A 96 3.19 -11.87 -3.34
C SER A 96 2.32 -11.10 -4.34
N GLY A 97 2.67 -9.84 -4.56
CA GLY A 97 2.05 -8.97 -5.53
C GLY A 97 3.07 -8.30 -6.44
N LYS A 98 2.61 -7.86 -7.59
CA LYS A 98 3.39 -7.05 -8.53
C LYS A 98 2.61 -5.81 -8.91
N GLY A 99 3.34 -4.73 -9.16
CA GLY A 99 2.72 -3.48 -9.53
C GLY A 99 3.70 -2.46 -10.06
N ALA A 100 3.26 -1.23 -10.12
CA ALA A 100 4.06 -0.12 -10.61
C ALA A 100 3.60 1.22 -10.04
N ALA A 101 4.49 2.19 -10.07
CA ALA A 101 4.15 3.59 -9.88
C ALA A 101 3.19 4.05 -10.99
N THR A 102 2.26 4.91 -10.61
CA THR A 102 1.33 5.60 -11.51
C THR A 102 1.57 7.11 -11.42
N ARG A 103 0.90 7.89 -12.26
CA ARG A 103 1.00 9.34 -12.22
C ARG A 103 0.73 9.94 -10.83
N ASP A 104 -0.26 9.42 -10.14
CA ASP A 104 -0.78 10.01 -8.91
C ASP A 104 -0.61 9.10 -7.68
N GLY A 105 0.18 8.02 -7.81
CA GLY A 105 0.40 7.07 -6.74
C GLY A 105 1.02 5.77 -7.22
N PHE A 106 0.44 4.63 -6.88
CA PHE A 106 0.90 3.32 -7.33
C PHE A 106 -0.21 2.27 -7.24
N GLU A 107 0.02 1.17 -7.94
CA GLU A 107 -0.92 0.05 -8.02
C GLU A 107 -0.19 -1.27 -7.76
N ILE A 108 -0.82 -2.19 -7.04
CA ILE A 108 -0.32 -3.56 -6.81
C ILE A 108 -1.45 -4.55 -7.04
N VAL A 109 -1.15 -5.63 -7.77
CA VAL A 109 -2.05 -6.77 -7.95
C VAL A 109 -1.54 -7.95 -7.14
N TYR A 110 -2.37 -8.45 -6.23
CA TYR A 110 -2.16 -9.67 -5.47
C TYR A 110 -3.02 -10.77 -6.04
N THR A 111 -2.41 -11.90 -6.44
CA THR A 111 -3.11 -13.01 -7.07
C THR A 111 -3.23 -14.18 -6.11
N TYR A 112 -4.44 -14.69 -5.98
CA TYR A 112 -4.80 -15.91 -5.27
C TYR A 112 -5.29 -16.97 -6.27
N PRO A 113 -5.44 -18.24 -5.87
CA PRO A 113 -5.88 -19.31 -6.80
C PRO A 113 -7.18 -18.99 -7.54
N ASP A 114 -8.15 -18.38 -6.85
CA ASP A 114 -9.51 -18.17 -7.37
C ASP A 114 -9.89 -16.69 -7.54
N SER A 115 -8.95 -15.77 -7.29
CA SER A 115 -9.24 -14.33 -7.32
C SER A 115 -7.96 -13.51 -7.45
N ALA A 116 -8.12 -12.24 -7.81
CA ALA A 116 -7.07 -11.24 -7.71
C ALA A 116 -7.60 -9.99 -6.99
N TYR A 117 -6.72 -9.30 -6.29
CA TYR A 117 -7.02 -8.05 -5.59
C TYR A 117 -6.10 -6.95 -6.08
N THR A 118 -6.66 -5.97 -6.78
CA THR A 118 -5.92 -4.80 -7.25
C THR A 118 -6.03 -3.70 -6.22
N ASN A 119 -4.90 -3.28 -5.67
CA ASN A 119 -4.78 -2.21 -4.69
C ASN A 119 -4.32 -0.94 -5.38
N HIS A 120 -5.15 0.08 -5.43
CA HIS A 120 -4.84 1.40 -5.95
C HIS A 120 -4.62 2.37 -4.80
N PHE A 121 -3.42 2.94 -4.72
CA PHE A 121 -3.10 4.04 -3.82
C PHE A 121 -3.00 5.32 -4.64
N THR A 122 -3.88 6.28 -4.38
CA THR A 122 -3.91 7.56 -5.09
C THR A 122 -3.75 8.72 -4.12
N ARG A 123 -2.86 9.65 -4.41
CA ARG A 123 -2.67 10.87 -3.60
C ARG A 123 -3.92 11.74 -3.65
N SER A 124 -4.23 12.36 -2.52
CA SER A 124 -5.27 13.37 -2.41
C SER A 124 -4.75 14.60 -1.67
N PRO A 125 -5.40 15.77 -1.74
CA PRO A 125 -4.97 16.97 -1.02
C PRO A 125 -4.87 16.80 0.51
N LYS A 126 -5.57 15.80 1.06
CA LYS A 126 -5.64 15.54 2.51
C LYS A 126 -5.00 14.21 2.93
N GLY A 127 -4.24 13.56 2.06
CA GLY A 127 -3.59 12.28 2.34
C GLY A 127 -3.68 11.32 1.16
N TRP A 128 -4.28 10.14 1.36
CA TRP A 128 -4.38 9.10 0.35
C TRP A 128 -5.79 8.51 0.26
N HIS A 129 -6.16 8.07 -0.94
CA HIS A 129 -7.24 7.12 -1.18
C HIS A 129 -6.61 5.76 -1.48
N TRP A 130 -7.14 4.72 -0.87
CA TRP A 130 -6.75 3.34 -1.12
C TRP A 130 -7.99 2.53 -1.44
N THR A 131 -8.08 2.05 -2.68
CA THR A 131 -9.18 1.22 -3.16
C THR A 131 -8.65 -0.17 -3.45
N ILE A 132 -9.37 -1.19 -3.02
CA ILE A 132 -9.10 -2.59 -3.31
C ILE A 132 -10.24 -3.12 -4.17
N LEU A 133 -9.92 -3.53 -5.40
CA LEU A 133 -10.86 -4.17 -6.33
C LEU A 133 -10.65 -5.67 -6.30
N GLU A 134 -11.70 -6.44 -6.11
CA GLU A 134 -11.70 -7.88 -6.25
C GLU A 134 -12.11 -8.28 -7.66
N GLU A 135 -11.33 -9.20 -8.24
CA GLU A 135 -11.58 -9.82 -9.54
C GLU A 135 -11.68 -11.33 -9.36
N VAL A 136 -12.85 -11.88 -9.67
CA VAL A 136 -13.08 -13.32 -9.70
C VAL A 136 -13.36 -13.71 -11.16
N PRO A 137 -12.70 -14.73 -11.74
CA PRO A 137 -12.94 -15.15 -13.11
C PRO A 137 -14.43 -15.36 -13.40
N GLY A 138 -14.90 -14.77 -14.50
CA GLY A 138 -16.30 -14.88 -14.92
C GLY A 138 -17.30 -14.02 -14.13
N LYS A 139 -16.85 -13.17 -13.21
CA LYS A 139 -17.70 -12.23 -12.47
C LYS A 139 -17.29 -10.78 -12.73
N PRO A 140 -18.20 -9.81 -12.63
CA PRO A 140 -17.85 -8.40 -12.66
C PRO A 140 -16.87 -8.04 -11.53
N LYS A 141 -15.90 -7.16 -11.81
CA LYS A 141 -15.06 -6.57 -10.77
C LYS A 141 -15.93 -5.85 -9.75
N LYS A 142 -15.59 -5.97 -8.48
CA LYS A 142 -16.29 -5.27 -7.40
C LYS A 142 -15.32 -4.58 -6.47
N VAL A 143 -15.76 -3.53 -5.82
CA VAL A 143 -15.02 -2.89 -4.73
C VAL A 143 -15.06 -3.81 -3.52
N PHE A 144 -13.89 -4.29 -3.11
CA PHE A 144 -13.71 -5.05 -1.87
C PHE A 144 -13.55 -4.11 -0.68
N ALA A 145 -12.72 -3.05 -0.83
CA ALA A 145 -12.53 -2.04 0.20
C ALA A 145 -12.23 -0.67 -0.41
N GLU A 146 -12.64 0.37 0.30
CA GLU A 146 -12.29 1.77 0.03
C GLU A 146 -11.88 2.44 1.33
N TYR A 147 -10.72 3.09 1.32
CA TYR A 147 -10.17 3.78 2.48
C TYR A 147 -9.71 5.19 2.14
N LYS A 148 -9.81 6.08 3.14
CA LYS A 148 -9.14 7.38 3.18
C LYS A 148 -8.09 7.32 4.28
N LEU A 149 -6.85 7.68 3.96
CA LEU A 149 -5.75 7.80 4.90
C LEU A 149 -5.51 9.29 5.16
N ALA A 150 -5.79 9.74 6.37
CA ALA A 150 -5.53 11.10 6.82
C ALA A 150 -4.28 11.11 7.70
N PRO A 151 -3.33 12.08 7.53
CA PRO A 151 -2.14 12.18 8.37
C PRO A 151 -2.50 12.23 9.85
N ALA A 152 -1.72 11.53 10.69
CA ALA A 152 -1.90 11.47 12.13
C ALA A 152 -0.56 11.53 12.85
N GLY A 153 -0.58 11.93 14.13
CA GLY A 153 0.60 11.80 14.99
C GLY A 153 0.87 10.33 15.31
N CYS A 154 2.13 9.91 15.30
CA CYS A 154 2.54 8.54 15.60
C CYS A 154 2.49 8.17 17.09
N LYS A 155 2.31 9.16 17.99
CA LYS A 155 2.24 8.92 19.43
C LYS A 155 1.03 8.04 19.77
N GLY A 156 1.29 6.87 20.36
CA GLY A 156 0.24 5.92 20.76
C GLY A 156 -0.17 4.92 19.66
N ILE A 157 0.33 5.06 18.42
CA ILE A 157 0.18 4.03 17.41
C ILE A 157 1.30 2.99 17.61
N LYS A 158 0.93 1.85 18.19
CA LYS A 158 1.85 0.72 18.41
C LYS A 158 1.44 -0.44 17.51
N PHE A 159 2.43 -1.07 16.93
CA PHE A 159 2.33 -2.35 16.27
C PHE A 159 3.24 -3.33 17.02
N ASP A 160 2.76 -4.50 17.31
CA ASP A 160 3.53 -5.54 18.02
C ASP A 160 4.28 -6.38 16.94
N PHE A 161 5.54 -5.98 16.68
CA PHE A 161 6.44 -6.72 15.78
C PHE A 161 7.55 -7.34 16.59
#